data_a23172cf8e3105acb99afabc4417e155
#
_entry.id   a23172cf8e3105acb99afabc4417e155
#
_cell.length_a   1.000
_cell.length_b   1.000
_cell.length_c   1.000
_cell.angle_alpha   90.00
_cell.angle_beta   90.00
_cell.angle_gamma   90.00
#
_symmetry.space_group_name_H-M   'P 1'
#
loop_
_entity.id
_entity.type
_entity.pdbx_description
1 polymer ?
#
loop_
_entity_poly.entity_id
_entity_poly.type
_entity_poly.pdbx_seq_one_letter_code
_entity_poly.pdbx_strand_id
1 'polypeptide(L)'
;MGVPLSWTGNRCLKFRSHNLACHQIRKRLMADLKALIKQGEGVSIEFKECRRALNRDAYETVCAFLNRHGGNLLLGVSDAGEVTGVDPDCIANIKKDFVTTINNLQKLHPPAYLSVDEVDIEGKTVLRIYVPESSQVHRCNGRIYDRNEDGDLDITDHTRQVADLYHRKQSSYSENKIYPHAGLEDLRSDLIDKCRRLAGVWREGHPWLDMDDMELLKSAQLHQTDPETGKRGITLAGILLLGNDQLILTAVPHHRTDLILRKVNLDRYDDRDLVCTNLLESYDRIIAFVQKHLPDPFFLEGMERISIRDTIFREVASNILIHREFTNAFPAKLIIERGQVRTENSNKPNGFGVLDPATFTPFPKNPVIGAFFREIHRADELGSGMRKMMRYGRAYGGADPEMIEGDVFRIVAKTPEFSATGEGEVTPHVTPHVTPHVTPHVTPHVKKLLKICEGEKGRAELQELLNIKDRKYFRESYLTPSFEIGFIEMTIPDKPQSRLQKYRLTAKGKAWLDKNRDKGK
;
A
#
# COMPACT_ATOMS: atom_id res chain seq x y z
N MET A 1 -26.35 48.51 28.73
CA MET A 1 -25.15 47.96 29.37
C MET A 1 -25.04 46.52 28.94
N GLY A 2 -24.22 46.26 27.95
CA GLY A 2 -23.99 44.95 27.39
C GLY A 2 -22.67 44.39 27.91
N VAL A 3 -22.67 43.13 28.34
CA VAL A 3 -21.47 42.39 28.71
C VAL A 3 -21.12 41.46 27.56
N PRO A 4 -19.89 41.41 27.05
CA PRO A 4 -19.51 40.49 25.99
C PRO A 4 -19.10 39.12 26.59
N LEU A 5 -19.68 38.05 26.06
CA LEU A 5 -19.29 36.66 26.34
C LEU A 5 -17.93 36.38 25.71
N SER A 6 -16.97 36.05 26.56
CA SER A 6 -15.60 35.65 26.19
C SER A 6 -15.56 34.23 25.67
N TRP A 7 -15.09 34.09 24.42
CA TRP A 7 -14.75 32.81 23.78
C TRP A 7 -13.29 32.43 24.08
N THR A 8 -13.01 31.80 25.19
CA THR A 8 -11.67 31.22 25.47
C THR A 8 -11.81 29.96 26.29
N GLY A 9 -11.87 28.79 25.67
CA GLY A 9 -11.90 27.53 26.41
C GLY A 9 -11.40 26.29 25.66
N ASN A 10 -11.52 26.22 24.34
CA ASN A 10 -11.30 24.97 23.62
C ASN A 10 -9.99 24.85 22.81
N ARG A 11 -9.16 25.89 22.71
CA ARG A 11 -7.85 25.78 22.06
C ARG A 11 -6.73 25.31 23.01
N CYS A 12 -6.83 25.52 24.28
CA CYS A 12 -5.79 25.14 25.26
C CYS A 12 -5.75 23.65 25.61
N LEU A 13 -6.87 22.94 25.49
CA LEU A 13 -6.94 21.51 25.83
C LEU A 13 -6.35 20.60 24.74
N LYS A 14 -6.46 20.97 23.46
CA LYS A 14 -5.84 20.20 22.35
C LYS A 14 -4.32 20.35 22.28
N PHE A 15 -3.77 21.48 22.66
CA PHE A 15 -2.32 21.68 22.77
C PHE A 15 -1.69 20.92 23.95
N ARG A 16 -2.43 20.75 25.05
CA ARG A 16 -1.95 20.00 26.23
C ARG A 16 -1.92 18.50 26.00
N SER A 17 -2.87 17.92 25.27
CA SER A 17 -2.89 16.47 24.99
C SER A 17 -1.81 16.06 23.97
N HIS A 18 -1.51 16.91 22.98
CA HIS A 18 -0.41 16.66 22.03
C HIS A 18 0.96 16.75 22.72
N ASN A 19 1.15 17.71 23.61
CA ASN A 19 2.39 17.84 24.37
C ASN A 19 2.60 16.69 25.39
N LEU A 20 1.51 16.15 25.98
CA LEU A 20 1.58 15.02 26.90
C LEU A 20 1.96 13.71 26.19
N ALA A 21 1.39 13.46 25.02
CA ALA A 21 1.72 12.27 24.22
C ALA A 21 3.17 12.34 23.72
N CYS A 22 3.60 13.48 23.20
CA CYS A 22 4.98 13.70 22.75
C CYS A 22 5.99 13.57 23.91
N HIS A 23 5.63 14.04 25.10
CA HIS A 23 6.46 13.92 26.28
C HIS A 23 6.57 12.47 26.80
N GLN A 24 5.51 11.70 26.73
CA GLN A 24 5.52 10.27 27.09
C GLN A 24 6.34 9.44 26.11
N ILE A 25 6.24 9.71 24.81
CA ILE A 25 7.04 9.05 23.77
C ILE A 25 8.53 9.34 23.98
N ARG A 26 8.90 10.60 24.19
CA ARG A 26 10.31 10.97 24.49
C ARG A 26 10.85 10.30 25.75
N LYS A 27 10.05 10.22 26.82
CA LYS A 27 10.45 9.51 28.06
C LYS A 27 10.66 8.02 27.82
N ARG A 28 9.81 7.39 27.02
CA ARG A 28 9.93 5.97 26.67
C ARG A 28 11.18 5.71 25.83
N LEU A 29 11.40 6.49 24.76
CA LEU A 29 12.61 6.44 23.93
C LEU A 29 13.89 6.63 24.75
N MET A 30 13.89 7.58 25.69
CA MET A 30 15.03 7.81 26.58
C MET A 30 15.27 6.63 27.54
N ALA A 31 14.20 6.02 28.07
CA ALA A 31 14.32 4.83 28.93
C ALA A 31 14.85 3.63 28.15
N ASP A 32 14.34 3.40 26.95
CA ASP A 32 14.78 2.33 26.05
C ASP A 32 16.26 2.52 25.66
N LEU A 33 16.66 3.75 25.35
CA LEU A 33 18.04 4.06 24.98
C LEU A 33 19.01 3.86 26.16
N LYS A 34 18.64 4.29 27.37
CA LYS A 34 19.45 4.03 28.59
C LYS A 34 19.60 2.53 28.86
N ALA A 35 18.56 1.73 28.58
CA ALA A 35 18.61 0.27 28.70
C ALA A 35 19.58 -0.34 27.68
N LEU A 36 19.56 0.13 26.41
CA LEU A 36 20.51 -0.30 25.37
C LEU A 36 21.96 0.05 25.74
N ILE A 37 22.22 1.28 26.19
CA ILE A 37 23.57 1.69 26.61
C ILE A 37 24.07 0.82 27.78
N LYS A 38 23.19 0.50 28.72
CA LYS A 38 23.55 -0.36 29.86
C LYS A 38 23.84 -1.81 29.45
N GLN A 39 23.23 -2.28 28.34
CA GLN A 39 23.48 -3.61 27.80
C GLN A 39 24.89 -3.74 27.21
N GLY A 40 25.49 -2.62 26.74
CA GLY A 40 26.79 -2.59 26.09
C GLY A 40 26.74 -2.96 24.62
N GLU A 41 27.89 -2.88 23.96
CA GLU A 41 28.10 -3.32 22.59
C GLU A 41 27.97 -4.83 22.44
N GLY A 42 27.61 -5.29 21.23
CA GLY A 42 27.46 -6.70 20.91
C GLY A 42 26.86 -6.89 19.54
N VAL A 43 26.27 -8.05 19.28
CA VAL A 43 25.72 -8.42 17.96
C VAL A 43 24.65 -7.44 17.44
N SER A 44 23.89 -6.80 18.33
CA SER A 44 22.76 -5.93 17.96
C SER A 44 22.90 -4.48 18.42
N ILE A 45 24.01 -4.10 19.02
CA ILE A 45 24.25 -2.74 19.51
C ILE A 45 25.68 -2.34 19.19
N GLU A 46 25.86 -1.13 18.66
CA GLU A 46 27.14 -0.51 18.41
C GLU A 46 27.15 0.95 18.86
N PHE A 47 28.25 1.39 19.50
CA PHE A 47 28.45 2.76 19.91
C PHE A 47 29.50 3.44 19.01
N LYS A 48 29.32 4.73 18.78
CA LYS A 48 30.31 5.56 18.07
C LYS A 48 30.34 6.95 18.69
N GLU A 49 31.52 7.40 19.08
CA GLU A 49 31.71 8.70 19.71
C GLU A 49 31.36 9.91 18.85
N CYS A 50 30.95 9.80 17.68
CA CYS A 50 30.59 10.79 16.67
C CYS A 50 30.29 12.20 17.22
N ARG A 51 31.29 13.00 17.53
CA ARG A 51 31.09 14.36 18.05
C ARG A 51 30.71 15.36 16.96
N ARG A 52 31.40 15.37 15.81
CA ARG A 52 31.23 16.36 14.75
C ARG A 52 31.01 15.77 13.38
N ALA A 53 31.49 14.56 13.13
CA ALA A 53 31.37 13.87 11.86
C ALA A 53 31.27 12.36 12.06
N LEU A 54 30.61 11.67 11.16
CA LEU A 54 30.46 10.23 11.17
C LEU A 54 31.69 9.58 10.51
N ASN A 55 32.28 8.60 11.17
CA ASN A 55 33.40 7.82 10.64
C ASN A 55 32.91 6.83 9.57
N ARG A 56 33.83 6.36 8.71
CA ARG A 56 33.50 5.42 7.62
C ARG A 56 33.05 4.05 8.14
N ASP A 57 33.61 3.61 9.25
CA ASP A 57 33.28 2.33 9.90
C ASP A 57 31.80 2.23 10.32
N ALA A 58 31.14 3.34 10.62
CA ALA A 58 29.72 3.34 10.92
C ALA A 58 28.85 2.82 9.76
N TYR A 59 29.29 3.01 8.50
CA TYR A 59 28.58 2.47 7.33
C TYR A 59 28.84 0.97 7.13
N GLU A 60 30.01 0.49 7.55
CA GLU A 60 30.35 -0.94 7.59
C GLU A 60 29.48 -1.65 8.62
N THR A 61 29.31 -1.03 9.79
CA THR A 61 28.36 -1.48 10.83
C THR A 61 26.91 -1.53 10.30
N VAL A 62 26.47 -0.50 9.60
CA VAL A 62 25.12 -0.52 8.97
C VAL A 62 25.00 -1.69 8.00
N CYS A 63 26.01 -1.94 7.16
CA CYS A 63 26.04 -3.07 6.24
C CYS A 63 25.98 -4.40 6.99
N ALA A 64 26.77 -4.54 8.05
CA ALA A 64 26.81 -5.74 8.88
C ALA A 64 25.46 -6.01 9.59
N PHE A 65 24.82 -4.97 10.14
CA PHE A 65 23.49 -5.09 10.72
C PHE A 65 22.44 -5.50 9.68
N LEU A 66 22.42 -4.87 8.49
CA LEU A 66 21.54 -5.25 7.39
C LEU A 66 21.72 -6.72 7.00
N ASN A 67 22.95 -7.21 7.02
CA ASN A 67 23.31 -8.58 6.67
C ASN A 67 23.04 -9.58 7.80
N ARG A 68 23.04 -9.15 9.07
CA ARG A 68 22.81 -10.04 10.24
C ARG A 68 21.34 -10.02 10.67
N HIS A 69 21.05 -9.67 11.90
CA HIS A 69 19.71 -9.64 12.50
C HIS A 69 19.22 -8.21 12.78
N GLY A 70 19.86 -7.23 12.16
CA GLY A 70 19.63 -5.83 12.49
C GLY A 70 20.32 -5.40 13.78
N GLY A 71 20.13 -4.14 14.16
CA GLY A 71 20.72 -3.60 15.39
C GLY A 71 20.47 -2.11 15.57
N ASN A 72 21.06 -1.58 16.65
CA ASN A 72 21.01 -0.16 16.98
C ASN A 72 22.42 0.42 16.92
N LEU A 73 22.63 1.40 16.06
CA LEU A 73 23.84 2.22 16.04
C LEU A 73 23.57 3.51 16.82
N LEU A 74 24.36 3.75 17.87
CA LEU A 74 24.24 4.90 18.77
C LEU A 74 25.41 5.84 18.58
N LEU A 75 25.15 7.06 18.10
CA LEU A 75 26.16 8.10 17.88
C LEU A 75 26.17 9.08 19.05
N GLY A 76 27.33 9.40 19.56
CA GLY A 76 27.54 10.22 20.76
C GLY A 76 27.61 9.38 22.04
N VAL A 77 28.00 8.11 21.91
CA VAL A 77 28.30 7.20 23.03
C VAL A 77 29.71 6.63 22.80
N SER A 78 30.51 6.58 23.84
CA SER A 78 31.85 5.95 23.80
C SER A 78 31.74 4.43 23.91
N ASP A 79 32.79 3.70 23.53
CA ASP A 79 32.88 2.24 23.65
C ASP A 79 32.69 1.76 25.11
N ALA A 80 33.00 2.62 26.10
CA ALA A 80 32.74 2.36 27.52
C ALA A 80 31.27 2.56 27.94
N GLY A 81 30.37 2.95 27.01
CA GLY A 81 28.97 3.25 27.30
C GLY A 81 28.75 4.64 27.95
N GLU A 82 29.75 5.53 27.92
CA GLU A 82 29.58 6.89 28.43
C GLU A 82 28.94 7.78 27.36
N VAL A 83 27.89 8.52 27.73
CA VAL A 83 27.24 9.47 26.85
C VAL A 83 28.13 10.70 26.67
N THR A 84 28.77 10.82 25.52
CA THR A 84 29.60 11.97 25.13
C THR A 84 28.79 13.07 24.48
N GLY A 85 27.72 12.69 23.74
CA GLY A 85 26.83 13.57 22.99
C GLY A 85 27.41 14.01 21.65
N VAL A 86 26.52 14.32 20.72
CA VAL A 86 26.83 14.93 19.41
C VAL A 86 26.74 16.44 19.54
N ASP A 87 27.65 17.15 18.88
CA ASP A 87 27.65 18.62 18.84
C ASP A 87 26.35 19.13 18.18
N PRO A 88 25.53 19.94 18.88
CA PRO A 88 24.26 20.42 18.37
C PRO A 88 24.32 21.08 16.99
N ASP A 89 25.42 21.83 16.73
CA ASP A 89 25.61 22.52 15.44
C ASP A 89 25.90 21.55 14.27
N CYS A 90 26.31 20.33 14.59
CA CYS A 90 26.68 19.32 13.60
C CYS A 90 25.57 18.29 13.32
N ILE A 91 24.53 18.20 14.14
CA ILE A 91 23.46 17.18 14.03
C ILE A 91 22.82 17.16 12.64
N ALA A 92 22.41 18.31 12.12
CA ALA A 92 21.77 18.41 10.82
C ALA A 92 22.66 17.91 9.68
N ASN A 93 23.96 18.22 9.72
CA ASN A 93 24.92 17.77 8.73
C ASN A 93 25.17 16.26 8.82
N ILE A 94 25.35 15.72 10.03
CA ILE A 94 25.55 14.28 10.25
C ILE A 94 24.36 13.49 9.73
N LYS A 95 23.13 13.92 10.02
CA LYS A 95 21.91 13.28 9.50
C LYS A 95 21.85 13.30 7.98
N LYS A 96 22.14 14.45 7.36
CA LYS A 96 22.15 14.61 5.92
C LYS A 96 23.21 13.72 5.26
N ASP A 97 24.43 13.72 5.77
CA ASP A 97 25.55 12.93 5.24
C ASP A 97 25.29 11.43 5.39
N PHE A 98 24.73 11.02 6.53
CA PHE A 98 24.32 9.63 6.75
C PHE A 98 23.31 9.18 5.69
N VAL A 99 22.17 9.87 5.58
CA VAL A 99 21.11 9.52 4.63
C VAL A 99 21.60 9.56 3.19
N THR A 100 22.40 10.57 2.82
CA THR A 100 22.97 10.67 1.46
C THR A 100 23.89 9.47 1.16
N THR A 101 24.68 9.05 2.12
CA THR A 101 25.65 7.95 1.94
C THR A 101 24.95 6.60 1.81
N ILE A 102 23.98 6.28 2.68
CA ILE A 102 23.28 4.99 2.63
C ILE A 102 22.37 4.86 1.42
N ASN A 103 21.93 5.98 0.83
CA ASN A 103 21.13 6.01 -0.41
C ASN A 103 22.01 5.98 -1.67
N ASN A 104 23.32 6.09 -1.56
CA ASN A 104 24.23 6.06 -2.68
C ASN A 104 24.63 4.62 -3.04
N LEU A 105 24.21 4.14 -4.21
CA LEU A 105 24.48 2.80 -4.74
C LEU A 105 25.98 2.44 -4.81
N GLN A 106 26.87 3.44 -4.92
CA GLN A 106 28.32 3.21 -4.95
C GLN A 106 28.89 3.01 -3.52
N LYS A 107 28.14 3.41 -2.51
CA LYS A 107 28.54 3.31 -1.10
C LYS A 107 27.90 2.12 -0.40
N LEU A 108 26.59 1.98 -0.53
CA LEU A 108 25.83 0.86 0.02
C LEU A 108 24.95 0.26 -1.10
N HIS A 109 25.17 -1.01 -1.42
CA HIS A 109 24.45 -1.71 -2.45
C HIS A 109 23.88 -3.06 -1.96
N PRO A 110 22.57 -3.29 -2.03
CA PRO A 110 21.48 -2.33 -2.31
C PRO A 110 21.41 -1.18 -1.31
N PRO A 111 20.85 0.00 -1.67
CA PRO A 111 20.71 1.12 -0.74
C PRO A 111 19.71 0.78 0.37
N ALA A 112 19.87 1.39 1.53
CA ALA A 112 18.96 1.24 2.66
C ALA A 112 18.33 2.60 3.01
N TYR A 113 17.04 2.59 3.37
CA TYR A 113 16.33 3.78 3.80
C TYR A 113 16.16 3.72 5.32
N LEU A 114 16.99 4.46 6.05
CA LEU A 114 17.01 4.47 7.50
C LEU A 114 16.75 5.88 8.03
N SER A 115 16.09 5.98 9.17
CA SER A 115 15.87 7.23 9.90
C SER A 115 16.91 7.39 11.03
N VAL A 116 17.14 8.64 11.42
CA VAL A 116 18.03 9.00 12.52
C VAL A 116 17.19 9.71 13.57
N ASP A 117 16.98 9.07 14.72
CA ASP A 117 16.25 9.60 15.86
C ASP A 117 17.17 10.42 16.77
N GLU A 118 16.68 11.56 17.25
CA GLU A 118 17.39 12.39 18.23
C GLU A 118 16.81 12.13 19.61
N VAL A 119 17.68 11.74 20.55
CA VAL A 119 17.31 11.50 21.94
C VAL A 119 18.19 12.30 22.87
N ASP A 120 17.60 13.13 23.71
CA ASP A 120 18.32 13.85 24.75
C ASP A 120 18.49 12.96 25.98
N ILE A 121 19.74 12.82 26.45
CA ILE A 121 20.08 12.14 27.67
C ILE A 121 20.90 13.12 28.55
N GLU A 122 20.27 13.66 29.57
CA GLU A 122 20.87 14.54 30.55
C GLU A 122 21.54 15.79 29.93
N GLY A 123 20.89 16.36 28.91
CA GLY A 123 21.36 17.55 28.20
C GLY A 123 22.41 17.27 27.12
N LYS A 124 22.65 16.01 26.79
CA LYS A 124 23.51 15.58 25.69
C LYS A 124 22.68 14.85 24.64
N THR A 125 22.80 15.26 23.37
CA THR A 125 22.06 14.62 22.28
C THR A 125 22.80 13.38 21.78
N VAL A 126 22.11 12.24 21.79
CA VAL A 126 22.51 10.98 21.16
C VAL A 126 21.65 10.75 19.93
N LEU A 127 22.26 10.35 18.81
CA LEU A 127 21.54 9.96 17.61
C LEU A 127 21.45 8.44 17.59
N ARG A 128 20.21 7.93 17.51
CA ARG A 128 19.91 6.51 17.38
C ARG A 128 19.54 6.19 15.95
N ILE A 129 20.15 5.16 15.39
CA ILE A 129 19.81 4.60 14.08
C ILE A 129 19.45 3.14 14.31
N TYR A 130 18.17 2.82 14.14
CA TYR A 130 17.75 1.42 14.10
C TYR A 130 17.93 0.88 12.68
N VAL A 131 18.72 -0.18 12.55
CA VAL A 131 18.99 -0.87 11.29
C VAL A 131 18.28 -2.21 11.32
N PRO A 132 17.22 -2.42 10.51
CA PRO A 132 16.54 -3.71 10.46
C PRO A 132 17.38 -4.75 9.73
N GLU A 133 17.09 -6.03 9.94
CA GLU A 133 17.60 -7.09 9.08
C GLU A 133 17.05 -6.93 7.65
N SER A 134 17.95 -6.98 6.66
CA SER A 134 17.55 -6.93 5.24
C SER A 134 17.30 -8.32 4.67
N SER A 135 16.39 -8.42 3.71
CA SER A 135 16.19 -9.65 2.91
C SER A 135 17.30 -9.89 1.89
N GLN A 136 18.11 -8.86 1.62
CA GLN A 136 19.17 -8.89 0.62
C GLN A 136 20.54 -8.87 1.29
N VAL A 137 21.55 -9.35 0.55
CA VAL A 137 22.94 -9.21 0.97
C VAL A 137 23.45 -7.85 0.54
N HIS A 138 23.83 -7.03 1.50
CA HIS A 138 24.35 -5.69 1.30
C HIS A 138 25.88 -5.70 1.20
N ARG A 139 26.40 -4.73 0.42
CA ARG A 139 27.82 -4.46 0.27
C ARG A 139 28.09 -2.99 0.57
N CYS A 140 29.05 -2.73 1.44
CA CYS A 140 29.55 -1.38 1.68
C CYS A 140 30.87 -1.18 0.91
N ASN A 141 30.94 -0.18 0.04
CA ASN A 141 32.10 0.05 -0.85
C ASN A 141 32.56 -1.23 -1.60
N GLY A 142 31.63 -2.08 -2.04
CA GLY A 142 31.88 -3.34 -2.74
C GLY A 142 32.20 -4.54 -1.84
N ARG A 143 32.36 -4.35 -0.54
CA ARG A 143 32.67 -5.41 0.45
C ARG A 143 31.43 -5.86 1.21
N ILE A 144 31.38 -7.15 1.56
CA ILE A 144 30.32 -7.76 2.36
C ILE A 144 30.79 -7.82 3.81
N TYR A 145 30.01 -7.18 4.69
CA TYR A 145 30.24 -7.25 6.13
C TYR A 145 29.17 -8.09 6.80
N ASP A 146 29.58 -8.99 7.69
CA ASP A 146 28.71 -9.68 8.66
C ASP A 146 29.15 -9.29 10.07
N ARG A 147 28.43 -9.71 11.10
CA ARG A 147 28.71 -9.34 12.47
C ARG A 147 28.70 -10.53 13.40
N ASN A 148 29.65 -10.54 14.33
CA ASN A 148 29.70 -11.45 15.46
C ASN A 148 29.76 -10.65 16.79
N GLU A 149 30.07 -11.33 17.89
CA GLU A 149 30.17 -10.71 19.19
C GLU A 149 31.39 -9.76 19.32
N ASP A 150 32.41 -9.95 18.48
CA ASP A 150 33.62 -9.12 18.47
C ASP A 150 33.53 -7.87 17.56
N GLY A 151 32.42 -7.74 16.78
CA GLY A 151 32.18 -6.61 15.89
C GLY A 151 31.95 -6.98 14.41
N ASP A 152 32.25 -6.05 13.53
CA ASP A 152 32.02 -6.18 12.09
C ASP A 152 33.17 -6.93 11.40
N LEU A 153 32.83 -7.94 10.60
CA LEU A 153 33.78 -8.80 9.91
C LEU A 153 33.60 -8.66 8.39
N ASP A 154 34.67 -8.30 7.68
CA ASP A 154 34.70 -8.38 6.22
C ASP A 154 34.78 -9.84 5.78
N ILE A 155 33.70 -10.35 5.19
CA ILE A 155 33.59 -11.73 4.73
C ILE A 155 33.68 -11.86 3.20
N THR A 156 34.02 -10.78 2.49
CA THR A 156 33.98 -10.70 1.02
C THR A 156 34.67 -11.88 0.35
N ASP A 157 35.86 -12.23 0.83
CA ASP A 157 36.68 -13.31 0.26
C ASP A 157 36.45 -14.67 0.93
N HIS A 158 35.58 -14.73 1.96
CA HIS A 158 35.25 -15.94 2.70
C HIS A 158 34.04 -16.64 2.08
N THR A 159 34.25 -17.38 0.97
CA THR A 159 33.21 -17.98 0.13
C THR A 159 32.16 -18.76 0.92
N ARG A 160 32.55 -19.51 1.95
CA ARG A 160 31.63 -20.28 2.79
C ARG A 160 30.72 -19.36 3.61
N GLN A 161 31.29 -18.34 4.27
CA GLN A 161 30.51 -17.41 5.08
C GLN A 161 29.56 -16.57 4.23
N VAL A 162 29.97 -16.22 3.00
CA VAL A 162 29.11 -15.56 2.01
C VAL A 162 27.95 -16.48 1.62
N ALA A 163 28.22 -17.78 1.35
CA ALA A 163 27.17 -18.75 1.05
C ALA A 163 26.19 -18.92 2.24
N ASP A 164 26.72 -19.07 3.46
CA ASP A 164 25.91 -19.15 4.69
C ASP A 164 25.03 -17.90 4.88
N LEU A 165 25.56 -16.71 4.54
CA LEU A 165 24.80 -15.47 4.59
C LEU A 165 23.64 -15.46 3.59
N TYR A 166 23.89 -15.86 2.34
CA TYR A 166 22.83 -15.96 1.34
C TYR A 166 21.77 -16.99 1.75
N HIS A 167 22.18 -18.15 2.28
CA HIS A 167 21.26 -19.15 2.78
C HIS A 167 20.40 -18.62 3.94
N ARG A 168 21.01 -17.93 4.92
CA ARG A 168 20.30 -17.29 6.02
C ARG A 168 19.27 -16.30 5.51
N LYS A 169 19.61 -15.49 4.50
CA LYS A 169 18.66 -14.53 3.89
C LYS A 169 17.49 -15.23 3.19
N GLN A 170 17.73 -16.34 2.49
CA GLN A 170 16.66 -17.15 1.90
C GLN A 170 15.73 -17.76 2.96
N SER A 171 16.27 -18.21 4.08
CA SER A 171 15.48 -18.79 5.17
C SER A 171 14.72 -17.74 5.98
N SER A 172 15.26 -16.50 6.07
CA SER A 172 14.60 -15.37 6.76
C SER A 172 13.47 -14.75 5.95
N TYR A 173 13.56 -14.78 4.62
CA TYR A 173 12.56 -14.21 3.71
C TYR A 173 11.98 -15.30 2.83
N SER A 174 10.80 -15.77 3.23
CA SER A 174 10.12 -16.87 2.57
C SER A 174 9.87 -16.66 1.08
N GLU A 175 9.75 -15.40 0.63
CA GLU A 175 9.54 -15.05 -0.79
C GLU A 175 10.69 -15.49 -1.71
N ASN A 176 11.92 -15.63 -1.17
CA ASN A 176 13.12 -16.02 -1.92
C ASN A 176 13.31 -17.54 -2.04
N LYS A 177 12.48 -18.33 -1.34
CA LYS A 177 12.57 -19.78 -1.41
C LYS A 177 12.37 -20.28 -2.85
N ILE A 178 13.33 -21.08 -3.34
CA ILE A 178 13.33 -21.60 -4.70
C ILE A 178 12.56 -22.92 -4.76
N TYR A 179 11.76 -23.08 -5.81
CA TYR A 179 10.99 -24.27 -6.13
C TYR A 179 11.51 -24.84 -7.47
N PRO A 180 12.50 -25.76 -7.44
CA PRO A 180 13.16 -26.26 -8.65
C PRO A 180 12.27 -27.08 -9.58
N HIS A 181 11.13 -27.54 -9.08
CA HIS A 181 10.14 -28.32 -9.85
C HIS A 181 9.09 -27.42 -10.53
N ALA A 182 9.07 -26.13 -10.22
CA ALA A 182 8.18 -25.18 -10.87
C ALA A 182 8.88 -24.58 -12.10
N GLY A 183 8.24 -24.66 -13.26
CA GLY A 183 8.69 -24.13 -14.53
C GLY A 183 7.83 -22.98 -15.03
N LEU A 184 8.17 -22.47 -16.22
CA LEU A 184 7.42 -21.40 -16.88
C LEU A 184 6.00 -21.86 -17.22
N GLU A 185 5.81 -23.14 -17.53
CA GLU A 185 4.53 -23.78 -17.85
C GLU A 185 3.53 -23.80 -16.68
N ASP A 186 4.03 -23.67 -15.45
CA ASP A 186 3.20 -23.60 -14.23
C ASP A 186 2.74 -22.17 -13.93
N LEU A 187 3.28 -21.20 -14.64
CA LEU A 187 2.93 -19.79 -14.50
C LEU A 187 1.84 -19.38 -15.51
N ARG A 188 1.08 -18.38 -15.16
CA ARG A 188 0.02 -17.77 -15.97
C ARG A 188 0.62 -16.80 -16.98
N SER A 189 0.75 -17.21 -18.24
CA SER A 189 1.27 -16.38 -19.34
C SER A 189 0.44 -15.09 -19.54
N ASP A 190 -0.87 -15.18 -19.38
CA ASP A 190 -1.77 -14.01 -19.47
C ASP A 190 -1.48 -12.96 -18.38
N LEU A 191 -1.03 -13.39 -17.18
CA LEU A 191 -0.59 -12.47 -16.13
C LEU A 191 0.78 -11.85 -16.43
N ILE A 192 1.71 -12.61 -17.02
CA ILE A 192 3.01 -12.07 -17.46
C ILE A 192 2.77 -10.97 -18.49
N ASP A 193 1.92 -11.23 -19.49
CA ASP A 193 1.54 -10.24 -20.50
C ASP A 193 0.82 -9.03 -19.91
N LYS A 194 -0.04 -9.25 -18.92
CA LYS A 194 -0.70 -8.17 -18.18
C LYS A 194 0.32 -7.28 -17.48
N CYS A 195 1.29 -7.87 -16.79
CA CYS A 195 2.35 -7.12 -16.09
C CYS A 195 3.22 -6.33 -17.05
N ARG A 196 3.61 -6.93 -18.19
CA ARG A 196 4.36 -6.28 -19.25
C ARG A 196 3.62 -5.03 -19.77
N ARG A 197 2.32 -5.17 -20.06
CA ARG A 197 1.48 -4.03 -20.48
C ARG A 197 1.37 -2.95 -19.39
N LEU A 198 1.16 -3.33 -18.12
CA LEU A 198 1.05 -2.37 -17.02
C LEU A 198 2.34 -1.58 -16.83
N ALA A 199 3.48 -2.25 -16.86
CA ALA A 199 4.79 -1.61 -16.77
C ALA A 199 5.02 -0.61 -17.93
N GLY A 200 4.67 -1.00 -19.17
CA GLY A 200 4.79 -0.15 -20.34
C GLY A 200 3.85 1.06 -20.35
N VAL A 201 2.63 0.92 -19.79
CA VAL A 201 1.70 2.05 -19.63
C VAL A 201 2.22 3.07 -18.64
N TRP A 202 2.86 2.62 -17.56
CA TRP A 202 3.40 3.49 -16.53
C TRP A 202 4.72 4.17 -16.95
N ARG A 203 5.59 3.43 -17.62
CA ARG A 203 6.88 3.91 -18.08
C ARG A 203 7.08 3.56 -19.54
N GLU A 204 7.03 4.57 -20.41
CA GLU A 204 7.35 4.40 -21.83
C GLU A 204 8.76 3.83 -22.01
N GLY A 205 8.92 2.80 -22.86
CA GLY A 205 10.18 2.10 -23.06
C GLY A 205 10.64 1.26 -21.85
N HIS A 206 9.69 0.75 -21.04
CA HIS A 206 10.03 -0.13 -19.93
C HIS A 206 10.76 -1.38 -20.43
N PRO A 207 11.90 -1.81 -19.82
CA PRO A 207 12.70 -2.93 -20.32
C PRO A 207 11.94 -4.25 -20.50
N TRP A 208 10.89 -4.48 -19.70
CA TRP A 208 10.09 -5.70 -19.80
C TRP A 208 9.31 -5.83 -21.12
N LEU A 209 9.16 -4.75 -21.89
CA LEU A 209 8.48 -4.79 -23.19
C LEU A 209 9.27 -5.58 -24.24
N ASP A 210 10.61 -5.55 -24.14
CA ASP A 210 11.53 -6.18 -25.08
C ASP A 210 12.09 -7.52 -24.57
N MET A 211 11.85 -7.88 -23.30
CA MET A 211 12.31 -9.13 -22.67
C MET A 211 11.38 -10.30 -23.00
N ASP A 212 11.95 -11.50 -23.20
CA ASP A 212 11.17 -12.73 -23.15
C ASP A 212 10.68 -13.01 -21.71
N ASP A 213 9.80 -14.02 -21.54
CA ASP A 213 9.19 -14.31 -20.24
C ASP A 213 10.24 -14.74 -19.20
N MET A 214 11.23 -15.52 -19.60
CA MET A 214 12.29 -15.99 -18.70
C MET A 214 13.24 -14.86 -18.32
N GLU A 215 13.54 -13.95 -19.25
CA GLU A 215 14.35 -12.75 -19.00
C GLU A 215 13.63 -11.81 -18.03
N LEU A 216 12.32 -11.60 -18.21
CA LEU A 216 11.49 -10.83 -17.29
C LEU A 216 11.51 -11.44 -15.88
N LEU A 217 11.30 -12.76 -15.76
CA LEU A 217 11.33 -13.44 -14.47
C LEU A 217 12.67 -13.31 -13.76
N LYS A 218 13.78 -13.41 -14.49
CA LYS A 218 15.13 -13.20 -13.94
C LYS A 218 15.35 -11.75 -13.53
N SER A 219 14.97 -10.80 -14.37
CA SER A 219 15.06 -9.36 -14.10
C SER A 219 14.27 -8.97 -12.84
N ALA A 220 13.08 -9.55 -12.66
CA ALA A 220 12.23 -9.33 -11.51
C ALA A 220 12.60 -10.19 -10.28
N GLN A 221 13.69 -10.97 -10.34
CA GLN A 221 14.13 -11.90 -9.27
C GLN A 221 13.10 -13.00 -8.93
N LEU A 222 12.23 -13.34 -9.87
CA LEU A 222 11.22 -14.40 -9.70
C LEU A 222 11.73 -15.77 -10.10
N HIS A 223 12.86 -15.83 -10.84
CA HIS A 223 13.60 -17.04 -11.15
C HIS A 223 15.06 -16.85 -10.71
N GLN A 224 15.54 -17.72 -9.84
CA GLN A 224 16.86 -17.63 -9.24
C GLN A 224 17.60 -18.98 -9.27
N THR A 225 18.91 -18.89 -8.98
CA THR A 225 19.76 -20.06 -8.74
C THR A 225 20.11 -20.10 -7.27
N ASP A 226 19.88 -21.22 -6.63
CA ASP A 226 20.31 -21.48 -5.27
C ASP A 226 21.86 -21.53 -5.23
N PRO A 227 22.54 -20.65 -4.50
CA PRO A 227 23.99 -20.58 -4.48
C PRO A 227 24.65 -21.81 -3.84
N GLU A 228 23.95 -22.55 -2.95
CA GLU A 228 24.49 -23.74 -2.30
C GLU A 228 24.35 -24.99 -3.16
N THR A 229 23.15 -25.20 -3.68
CA THR A 229 22.83 -26.43 -4.41
C THR A 229 23.02 -26.30 -5.92
N GLY A 230 23.19 -25.09 -6.44
CA GLY A 230 23.23 -24.77 -7.87
C GLY A 230 21.89 -25.02 -8.59
N LYS A 231 20.83 -25.42 -7.88
CA LYS A 231 19.51 -25.64 -8.46
C LYS A 231 18.87 -24.34 -8.87
N ARG A 232 18.25 -24.35 -10.04
CA ARG A 232 17.52 -23.20 -10.59
C ARG A 232 16.03 -23.47 -10.48
N GLY A 233 15.23 -22.41 -10.27
CA GLY A 233 13.79 -22.54 -10.23
C GLY A 233 13.07 -21.23 -9.96
N ILE A 234 11.76 -21.31 -9.99
CA ILE A 234 10.88 -20.19 -9.65
C ILE A 234 10.92 -19.97 -8.14
N THR A 235 11.01 -18.72 -7.72
CA THR A 235 10.95 -18.33 -6.30
C THR A 235 9.50 -18.36 -5.81
N LEU A 236 9.30 -18.40 -4.48
CA LEU A 236 7.95 -18.26 -3.90
C LEU A 236 7.30 -16.95 -4.33
N ALA A 237 8.06 -15.86 -4.47
CA ALA A 237 7.56 -14.60 -5.02
C ALA A 237 6.98 -14.80 -6.43
N GLY A 238 7.69 -15.53 -7.31
CA GLY A 238 7.23 -15.85 -8.67
C GLY A 238 5.93 -16.67 -8.66
N ILE A 239 5.86 -17.68 -7.80
CA ILE A 239 4.66 -18.50 -7.62
C ILE A 239 3.48 -17.66 -7.14
N LEU A 240 3.68 -16.83 -6.11
CA LEU A 240 2.61 -16.01 -5.54
C LEU A 240 2.12 -14.92 -6.50
N LEU A 241 3.01 -14.36 -7.32
CA LEU A 241 2.67 -13.31 -8.27
C LEU A 241 2.01 -13.86 -9.54
N LEU A 242 2.55 -14.93 -10.11
CA LEU A 242 2.25 -15.37 -11.47
C LEU A 242 1.77 -16.83 -11.56
N GLY A 243 1.80 -17.58 -10.48
CA GLY A 243 1.38 -18.98 -10.45
C GLY A 243 -0.12 -19.17 -10.67
N ASN A 244 -0.49 -20.35 -11.13
CA ASN A 244 -1.88 -20.79 -11.07
C ASN A 244 -2.26 -21.15 -9.63
N ASP A 245 -3.57 -21.23 -9.33
CA ASP A 245 -4.08 -21.47 -7.97
C ASP A 245 -3.61 -22.80 -7.40
N GLN A 246 -3.46 -23.84 -8.23
CA GLN A 246 -2.99 -25.16 -7.79
C GLN A 246 -1.52 -25.11 -7.32
N LEU A 247 -0.65 -24.46 -8.08
CA LEU A 247 0.75 -24.27 -7.71
C LEU A 247 0.88 -23.46 -6.43
N ILE A 248 0.10 -22.36 -6.30
CA ILE A 248 0.08 -21.50 -5.11
C ILE A 248 -0.31 -22.31 -3.88
N LEU A 249 -1.41 -23.08 -3.95
CA LEU A 249 -1.87 -23.90 -2.82
C LEU A 249 -0.94 -25.08 -2.51
N THR A 250 -0.19 -25.56 -3.49
CA THR A 250 0.87 -26.56 -3.27
C THR A 250 2.05 -25.95 -2.50
N ALA A 251 2.47 -24.75 -2.88
CA ALA A 251 3.58 -24.04 -2.22
C ALA A 251 3.21 -23.47 -0.85
N VAL A 252 1.99 -22.92 -0.72
CA VAL A 252 1.44 -22.29 0.49
C VAL A 252 -0.01 -22.74 0.71
N PRO A 253 -0.25 -23.91 1.33
CA PRO A 253 -1.60 -24.49 1.45
C PRO A 253 -2.62 -23.62 2.20
N HIS A 254 -2.14 -22.70 3.03
CA HIS A 254 -2.97 -21.78 3.82
C HIS A 254 -3.09 -20.38 3.20
N HIS A 255 -2.63 -20.20 1.93
CA HIS A 255 -2.70 -18.92 1.26
C HIS A 255 -4.15 -18.46 1.07
N ARG A 256 -4.51 -17.38 1.77
CA ARG A 256 -5.82 -16.74 1.62
C ARG A 256 -5.82 -15.31 2.16
N THR A 257 -6.65 -14.49 1.58
CA THR A 257 -7.02 -13.16 2.09
C THR A 257 -8.53 -13.12 2.27
N ASP A 258 -8.99 -12.78 3.46
CA ASP A 258 -10.41 -12.77 3.84
C ASP A 258 -10.93 -11.33 3.77
N LEU A 259 -11.84 -11.04 2.85
CA LEU A 259 -12.49 -9.75 2.70
C LEU A 259 -13.86 -9.85 3.35
N ILE A 260 -14.13 -9.05 4.38
CA ILE A 260 -15.30 -9.18 5.24
C ILE A 260 -16.01 -7.84 5.36
N LEU A 261 -17.32 -7.84 5.16
CA LEU A 261 -18.20 -6.71 5.46
C LEU A 261 -19.07 -7.01 6.69
N ARG A 262 -19.08 -6.10 7.67
CA ARG A 262 -19.92 -6.14 8.86
C ARG A 262 -20.58 -4.78 9.07
N LYS A 263 -21.85 -4.64 8.70
CA LYS A 263 -22.59 -3.36 8.81
C LYS A 263 -23.34 -3.22 10.13
N VAL A 264 -24.03 -4.26 10.53
CA VAL A 264 -25.00 -4.22 11.62
C VAL A 264 -24.59 -5.11 12.78
N ASN A 265 -24.22 -6.35 12.49
CA ASN A 265 -23.86 -7.33 13.50
C ASN A 265 -22.39 -7.73 13.38
N LEU A 266 -21.62 -7.60 14.47
CA LEU A 266 -20.21 -7.97 14.50
C LEU A 266 -19.98 -9.49 14.45
N ASP A 267 -21.00 -10.30 14.79
CA ASP A 267 -20.92 -11.76 14.81
C ASP A 267 -21.24 -12.40 13.45
N ARG A 268 -21.83 -11.63 12.52
CA ARG A 268 -22.17 -12.09 11.17
C ARG A 268 -21.50 -11.20 10.13
N TYR A 269 -21.25 -11.76 8.95
CA TYR A 269 -20.86 -10.97 7.79
C TYR A 269 -22.08 -10.72 6.90
N ASP A 270 -22.21 -9.46 6.45
CA ASP A 270 -23.20 -9.06 5.45
C ASP A 270 -22.74 -9.42 4.03
N ASP A 271 -21.41 -9.44 3.82
CA ASP A 271 -20.75 -9.92 2.62
C ASP A 271 -19.36 -10.45 2.94
N ARG A 272 -18.89 -11.43 2.14
CA ARG A 272 -17.57 -12.02 2.30
C ARG A 272 -17.02 -12.48 0.96
N ASP A 273 -15.74 -12.20 0.72
CA ASP A 273 -15.00 -12.76 -0.40
C ASP A 273 -13.72 -13.44 0.11
N LEU A 274 -13.57 -14.73 -0.15
CA LEU A 274 -12.39 -15.51 0.22
C LEU A 274 -11.45 -15.62 -0.98
N VAL A 275 -10.34 -14.90 -0.92
CA VAL A 275 -9.38 -14.78 -2.01
C VAL A 275 -8.22 -15.74 -1.80
N CYS A 276 -8.10 -16.76 -2.66
CA CYS A 276 -7.06 -17.81 -2.60
C CYS A 276 -6.24 -17.90 -3.90
N THR A 277 -6.15 -16.81 -4.65
CA THR A 277 -5.47 -16.75 -5.96
C THR A 277 -4.15 -15.96 -5.88
N ASN A 278 -3.48 -15.77 -7.01
CA ASN A 278 -2.25 -14.99 -7.11
C ASN A 278 -2.41 -13.55 -6.61
N LEU A 279 -1.28 -12.90 -6.28
CA LEU A 279 -1.31 -11.56 -5.66
C LEU A 279 -1.84 -10.48 -6.59
N LEU A 280 -1.71 -10.64 -7.91
CA LEU A 280 -2.22 -9.67 -8.89
C LEU A 280 -3.75 -9.65 -8.92
N GLU A 281 -4.37 -10.82 -9.01
CA GLU A 281 -5.82 -10.97 -8.96
C GLU A 281 -6.35 -10.68 -7.55
N SER A 282 -5.61 -11.06 -6.52
CA SER A 282 -5.93 -10.70 -5.13
C SER A 282 -6.02 -9.20 -4.93
N TYR A 283 -5.07 -8.44 -5.49
CA TYR A 283 -5.11 -6.97 -5.47
C TYR A 283 -6.38 -6.44 -6.14
N ASP A 284 -6.67 -6.92 -7.36
CA ASP A 284 -7.86 -6.47 -8.11
C ASP A 284 -9.16 -6.79 -7.36
N ARG A 285 -9.26 -7.97 -6.70
CA ARG A 285 -10.41 -8.36 -5.89
C ARG A 285 -10.55 -7.51 -4.62
N ILE A 286 -9.45 -7.18 -3.95
CA ILE A 286 -9.46 -6.27 -2.79
C ILE A 286 -10.01 -4.90 -3.20
N ILE A 287 -9.51 -4.33 -4.30
CA ILE A 287 -9.98 -3.04 -4.80
C ILE A 287 -11.46 -3.10 -5.20
N ALA A 288 -11.88 -4.14 -5.91
CA ALA A 288 -13.28 -4.33 -6.30
C ALA A 288 -14.22 -4.45 -5.07
N PHE A 289 -13.79 -5.17 -4.03
CA PHE A 289 -14.54 -5.29 -2.78
C PHE A 289 -14.69 -3.95 -2.05
N VAL A 290 -13.60 -3.17 -1.98
CA VAL A 290 -13.62 -1.81 -1.43
C VAL A 290 -14.56 -0.91 -2.24
N GLN A 291 -14.46 -0.94 -3.57
CA GLN A 291 -15.30 -0.12 -4.45
C GLN A 291 -16.79 -0.48 -4.35
N LYS A 292 -17.10 -1.74 -4.13
CA LYS A 292 -18.47 -2.23 -3.93
C LYS A 292 -19.10 -1.72 -2.63
N HIS A 293 -18.32 -1.57 -1.56
CA HIS A 293 -18.84 -1.37 -0.21
C HIS A 293 -18.56 0.00 0.40
N LEU A 294 -17.60 0.75 -0.12
CA LEU A 294 -17.24 2.07 0.40
C LEU A 294 -17.60 3.18 -0.57
N PRO A 295 -18.14 4.31 -0.08
CA PRO A 295 -18.43 5.47 -0.91
C PRO A 295 -17.13 6.13 -1.40
N ASP A 296 -17.21 6.78 -2.55
CA ASP A 296 -16.15 7.66 -3.07
C ASP A 296 -16.67 9.10 -3.08
N PRO A 297 -16.48 9.86 -1.99
CA PRO A 297 -16.95 11.23 -1.90
C PRO A 297 -16.25 12.10 -2.94
N PHE A 298 -16.95 13.13 -3.41
CA PHE A 298 -16.38 14.09 -4.34
C PHE A 298 -15.26 14.89 -3.65
N PHE A 299 -14.06 14.80 -4.20
CA PHE A 299 -12.90 15.53 -3.70
C PHE A 299 -12.13 16.18 -4.86
N LEU A 300 -11.74 17.43 -4.68
CA LEU A 300 -10.92 18.19 -5.63
C LEU A 300 -9.55 18.48 -5.03
N GLU A 301 -8.51 18.19 -5.78
CA GLU A 301 -7.16 18.67 -5.53
C GLU A 301 -6.78 19.67 -6.63
N GLY A 302 -6.76 20.94 -6.28
CA GLY A 302 -6.69 22.00 -7.29
C GLY A 302 -7.93 21.99 -8.20
N MET A 303 -7.74 21.74 -9.50
CA MET A 303 -8.82 21.66 -10.48
C MET A 303 -9.15 20.21 -10.91
N GLU A 304 -8.43 19.22 -10.38
CA GLU A 304 -8.60 17.82 -10.72
C GLU A 304 -9.45 17.08 -9.68
N ARG A 305 -10.36 16.25 -10.17
CA ARG A 305 -11.09 15.32 -9.31
C ARG A 305 -10.23 14.11 -8.99
N ILE A 306 -10.01 13.86 -7.70
CA ILE A 306 -9.28 12.69 -7.21
C ILE A 306 -10.24 11.76 -6.47
N SER A 307 -10.16 10.45 -6.74
CA SER A 307 -10.77 9.43 -5.91
C SER A 307 -9.90 9.23 -4.66
N ILE A 308 -10.28 9.86 -3.55
CA ILE A 308 -9.55 9.70 -2.29
C ILE A 308 -9.71 8.29 -1.72
N ARG A 309 -10.88 7.65 -1.92
CA ARG A 309 -11.09 6.24 -1.60
C ARG A 309 -10.06 5.36 -2.29
N ASP A 310 -10.00 5.44 -3.62
CA ASP A 310 -9.11 4.56 -4.39
C ASP A 310 -7.63 4.85 -4.08
N THR A 311 -7.27 6.11 -3.83
CA THR A 311 -5.90 6.48 -3.43
C THR A 311 -5.50 5.85 -2.10
N ILE A 312 -6.35 5.88 -1.09
CA ILE A 312 -6.10 5.27 0.22
C ILE A 312 -6.04 3.74 0.10
N PHE A 313 -7.05 3.15 -0.52
CA PHE A 313 -7.20 1.70 -0.51
C PHE A 313 -6.30 0.97 -1.50
N ARG A 314 -5.72 1.63 -2.49
CA ARG A 314 -4.60 1.10 -3.28
C ARG A 314 -3.40 0.83 -2.39
N GLU A 315 -3.06 1.76 -1.52
CA GLU A 315 -1.97 1.60 -0.56
C GLU A 315 -2.30 0.51 0.48
N VAL A 316 -3.52 0.50 1.01
CA VAL A 316 -3.98 -0.54 1.95
C VAL A 316 -3.91 -1.93 1.30
N ALA A 317 -4.36 -2.09 0.06
CA ALA A 317 -4.30 -3.36 -0.67
C ALA A 317 -2.86 -3.84 -0.90
N SER A 318 -1.98 -2.93 -1.31
CA SER A 318 -0.55 -3.22 -1.48
C SER A 318 0.08 -3.65 -0.16
N ASN A 319 -0.22 -2.94 0.93
CA ASN A 319 0.29 -3.28 2.26
C ASN A 319 -0.14 -4.67 2.73
N ILE A 320 -1.41 -5.07 2.51
CA ILE A 320 -1.91 -6.42 2.84
C ILE A 320 -1.09 -7.50 2.12
N LEU A 321 -0.71 -7.27 0.87
CA LEU A 321 -0.06 -8.26 0.02
C LEU A 321 1.46 -8.26 0.15
N ILE A 322 2.09 -7.09 0.34
CA ILE A 322 3.54 -6.93 0.41
C ILE A 322 4.07 -7.19 1.83
N HIS A 323 3.34 -6.76 2.87
CA HIS A 323 3.80 -6.84 4.26
C HIS A 323 3.21 -8.04 5.01
N ARG A 324 3.25 -9.22 4.39
CA ARG A 324 2.71 -10.46 4.93
C ARG A 324 3.80 -11.51 5.11
N GLU A 325 3.76 -12.27 6.21
CA GLU A 325 4.53 -13.49 6.37
C GLU A 325 3.76 -14.68 5.76
N PHE A 326 4.20 -15.14 4.58
CA PHE A 326 3.49 -16.18 3.82
C PHE A 326 3.63 -17.58 4.41
N THR A 327 4.63 -17.84 5.25
CA THR A 327 4.81 -19.13 5.94
C THR A 327 3.90 -19.28 7.14
N ASN A 328 3.27 -18.19 7.60
CA ASN A 328 2.36 -18.21 8.74
C ASN A 328 0.92 -18.50 8.27
N ALA A 329 0.26 -19.45 8.94
CA ALA A 329 -1.12 -19.87 8.62
C ALA A 329 -2.19 -18.81 8.96
N PHE A 330 -1.85 -17.73 9.68
CA PHE A 330 -2.80 -16.65 9.97
C PHE A 330 -3.23 -15.96 8.66
N PRO A 331 -4.54 -15.92 8.35
CA PRO A 331 -5.02 -15.30 7.12
C PRO A 331 -4.86 -13.79 7.15
N ALA A 332 -4.49 -13.21 6.02
CA ALA A 332 -4.66 -11.78 5.84
C ALA A 332 -6.14 -11.43 5.82
N LYS A 333 -6.53 -10.28 6.38
CA LYS A 333 -7.93 -9.85 6.43
C LYS A 333 -8.06 -8.38 6.08
N LEU A 334 -9.12 -8.05 5.34
CA LEU A 334 -9.64 -6.70 5.22
C LEU A 334 -11.08 -6.72 5.73
N ILE A 335 -11.37 -5.97 6.77
CA ILE A 335 -12.65 -5.98 7.46
C ILE A 335 -13.23 -4.58 7.38
N ILE A 336 -14.34 -4.44 6.66
CA ILE A 336 -15.12 -3.20 6.56
C ILE A 336 -16.19 -3.25 7.65
N GLU A 337 -16.13 -2.32 8.59
CA GLU A 337 -17.05 -2.17 9.70
C GLU A 337 -17.72 -0.79 9.65
N ARG A 338 -18.72 -0.55 10.50
CA ARG A 338 -19.36 0.76 10.56
C ARG A 338 -18.35 1.85 10.93
N GLY A 339 -18.12 2.79 10.04
CA GLY A 339 -17.23 3.93 10.23
C GLY A 339 -15.74 3.64 10.20
N GLN A 340 -15.33 2.40 9.84
CA GLN A 340 -13.90 2.08 9.71
C GLN A 340 -13.62 0.87 8.82
N VAL A 341 -12.40 0.82 8.30
CA VAL A 341 -11.81 -0.38 7.70
C VAL A 341 -10.60 -0.77 8.53
N ARG A 342 -10.49 -2.06 8.82
CA ARG A 342 -9.36 -2.63 9.55
C ARG A 342 -8.71 -3.74 8.72
N THR A 343 -7.38 -3.73 8.65
CA THR A 343 -6.62 -4.84 8.07
C THR A 343 -5.88 -5.61 9.15
N GLU A 344 -5.62 -6.88 8.88
CA GLU A 344 -4.83 -7.76 9.73
C GLU A 344 -3.92 -8.63 8.88
N ASN A 345 -2.61 -8.58 9.13
CA ASN A 345 -1.61 -9.44 8.51
C ASN A 345 -0.76 -10.14 9.57
N SER A 346 -0.41 -11.41 9.34
CA SER A 346 0.69 -12.01 10.08
C SER A 346 1.99 -11.25 9.82
N ASN A 347 2.76 -11.04 10.85
CA ASN A 347 3.93 -10.20 10.81
C ASN A 347 5.09 -10.79 11.63
N LYS A 348 6.33 -10.47 11.23
CA LYS A 348 7.50 -10.55 12.11
C LYS A 348 7.80 -9.12 12.55
N PRO A 349 7.39 -8.71 13.76
CA PRO A 349 7.48 -7.31 14.18
C PRO A 349 8.92 -6.85 14.37
N ASN A 350 9.21 -5.61 13.97
CA ASN A 350 10.45 -4.93 14.31
C ASN A 350 10.32 -4.13 15.63
N GLY A 351 9.10 -4.03 16.15
CA GLY A 351 8.74 -3.33 17.39
C GLY A 351 7.28 -3.60 17.73
N PHE A 352 6.77 -3.00 18.78
CA PHE A 352 5.38 -3.16 19.21
C PHE A 352 4.75 -1.80 19.49
N GLY A 353 3.50 -1.64 19.05
CA GLY A 353 2.68 -0.47 19.32
C GLY A 353 2.30 0.33 18.08
N VAL A 354 1.76 1.53 18.30
CA VAL A 354 1.33 2.42 17.23
C VAL A 354 2.58 3.04 16.57
N LEU A 355 2.67 2.92 15.25
CA LEU A 355 3.75 3.51 14.47
C LEU A 355 3.50 5.01 14.29
N ASP A 356 4.54 5.80 14.49
CA ASP A 356 4.51 7.23 14.17
C ASP A 356 4.92 7.45 12.71
N PRO A 357 4.00 7.93 11.85
CA PRO A 357 4.30 8.15 10.43
C PRO A 357 5.43 9.13 10.16
N ALA A 358 5.76 10.00 11.13
CA ALA A 358 6.84 10.98 10.99
C ALA A 358 8.22 10.36 11.17
N THR A 359 8.32 9.29 11.96
CA THR A 359 9.58 8.62 12.29
C THR A 359 9.71 7.22 11.71
N PHE A 360 8.58 6.66 11.25
CA PHE A 360 8.56 5.32 10.68
C PHE A 360 9.21 5.27 9.30
N THR A 361 10.23 4.44 9.17
CA THR A 361 10.82 4.09 7.87
C THR A 361 10.18 2.80 7.39
N PRO A 362 9.36 2.84 6.33
CA PRO A 362 8.72 1.64 5.80
C PRO A 362 9.77 0.68 5.22
N PHE A 363 9.76 -0.54 5.73
CA PHE A 363 10.60 -1.61 5.22
C PHE A 363 9.70 -2.77 4.76
N PRO A 364 9.69 -3.11 3.46
CA PRO A 364 8.82 -4.17 2.95
C PRO A 364 9.24 -5.52 3.52
N LYS A 365 8.29 -6.30 4.04
CA LYS A 365 8.54 -7.67 4.52
C LYS A 365 8.86 -8.62 3.36
N ASN A 366 8.36 -8.33 2.16
CA ASN A 366 8.65 -9.05 0.93
C ASN A 366 9.15 -8.04 -0.13
N PRO A 367 10.45 -7.70 -0.12
CA PRO A 367 11.00 -6.66 -0.99
C PRO A 367 10.97 -7.02 -2.47
N VAL A 368 11.06 -8.29 -2.86
CA VAL A 368 10.95 -8.73 -4.27
C VAL A 368 9.53 -8.52 -4.77
N ILE A 369 8.51 -8.95 -4.01
CA ILE A 369 7.10 -8.69 -4.31
C ILE A 369 6.84 -7.19 -4.34
N GLY A 370 7.36 -6.43 -3.37
CA GLY A 370 7.23 -4.98 -3.33
C GLY A 370 7.86 -4.28 -4.53
N ALA A 371 9.05 -4.70 -4.96
CA ALA A 371 9.70 -4.20 -6.17
C ALA A 371 8.84 -4.47 -7.41
N PHE A 372 8.34 -5.71 -7.55
CA PHE A 372 7.46 -6.08 -8.66
C PHE A 372 6.18 -5.23 -8.72
N PHE A 373 5.53 -5.01 -7.58
CA PHE A 373 4.33 -4.17 -7.49
C PHE A 373 4.60 -2.71 -7.89
N ARG A 374 5.80 -2.18 -7.60
CA ARG A 374 6.20 -0.84 -8.05
C ARG A 374 6.36 -0.76 -9.57
N GLU A 375 7.04 -1.75 -10.18
CA GLU A 375 7.24 -1.77 -11.64
C GLU A 375 5.92 -1.79 -12.42
N ILE A 376 4.87 -2.41 -11.88
CA ILE A 376 3.53 -2.43 -12.47
C ILE A 376 2.59 -1.35 -11.90
N HIS A 377 3.12 -0.39 -11.14
CA HIS A 377 2.38 0.71 -10.53
C HIS A 377 1.19 0.28 -9.64
N ARG A 378 1.34 -0.81 -8.92
CA ARG A 378 0.39 -1.26 -7.89
C ARG A 378 0.79 -0.80 -6.49
N ALA A 379 2.06 -0.46 -6.27
CA ALA A 379 2.57 0.17 -5.06
C ALA A 379 3.32 1.45 -5.43
N ASP A 380 3.27 2.42 -4.53
CA ASP A 380 4.04 3.65 -4.64
C ASP A 380 5.51 3.43 -4.22
N GLU A 381 6.37 4.44 -4.47
CA GLU A 381 7.72 4.45 -3.92
C GLU A 381 7.70 4.45 -2.38
N LEU A 382 8.72 3.81 -1.79
CA LEU A 382 8.85 3.62 -0.33
C LEU A 382 8.54 4.91 0.45
N GLY A 383 7.50 4.85 1.28
CA GLY A 383 7.06 5.94 2.17
C GLY A 383 6.14 6.98 1.53
N SER A 384 6.00 7.05 0.20
CA SER A 384 5.10 8.01 -0.45
C SER A 384 3.64 7.60 -0.32
N GLY A 385 3.33 6.31 -0.42
CA GLY A 385 1.99 5.76 -0.27
C GLY A 385 1.43 5.96 1.13
N MET A 386 2.26 5.73 2.17
CA MET A 386 1.87 6.01 3.55
C MET A 386 1.55 7.49 3.76
N ARG A 387 2.38 8.41 3.21
CA ARG A 387 2.12 9.85 3.30
C ARG A 387 0.81 10.24 2.60
N LYS A 388 0.52 9.62 1.44
CA LYS A 388 -0.76 9.80 0.75
C LYS A 388 -1.93 9.28 1.58
N MET A 389 -1.79 8.08 2.16
CA MET A 389 -2.81 7.48 3.03
C MET A 389 -3.11 8.37 4.25
N MET A 390 -2.08 8.95 4.89
CA MET A 390 -2.25 9.89 6.00
C MET A 390 -2.91 11.19 5.55
N ARG A 391 -2.42 11.77 4.42
CA ARG A 391 -2.96 13.03 3.89
C ARG A 391 -4.45 12.94 3.54
N TYR A 392 -4.86 11.86 2.88
CA TYR A 392 -6.23 11.69 2.42
C TYR A 392 -7.13 10.98 3.43
N GLY A 393 -6.58 10.21 4.37
CA GLY A 393 -7.34 9.48 5.39
C GLY A 393 -8.21 10.40 6.24
N ARG A 394 -7.65 11.54 6.67
CA ARG A 394 -8.41 12.56 7.42
C ARG A 394 -9.52 13.19 6.59
N ALA A 395 -9.29 13.46 5.31
CA ALA A 395 -10.31 14.01 4.41
C ALA A 395 -11.41 12.98 4.12
N TYR A 396 -11.08 11.69 4.12
CA TYR A 396 -12.01 10.61 3.83
C TYR A 396 -12.88 10.23 5.02
N GLY A 397 -12.27 9.96 6.19
CA GLY A 397 -12.95 9.40 7.37
C GLY A 397 -12.91 10.30 8.61
N GLY A 398 -12.39 11.52 8.51
CA GLY A 398 -12.35 12.50 9.62
C GLY A 398 -11.18 12.30 10.60
N ALA A 399 -10.38 11.24 10.46
CA ALA A 399 -9.20 10.97 11.31
C ALA A 399 -8.06 10.39 10.49
N ASP A 400 -6.83 10.53 11.00
CA ASP A 400 -5.66 9.92 10.40
C ASP A 400 -5.73 8.40 10.58
N PRO A 401 -5.31 7.59 9.59
CA PRO A 401 -5.17 6.16 9.74
C PRO A 401 -4.15 5.80 10.82
N GLU A 402 -4.43 4.75 11.58
CA GLU A 402 -3.53 4.21 12.59
C GLU A 402 -2.86 2.94 12.05
N MET A 403 -1.57 2.81 12.27
CA MET A 403 -0.81 1.59 12.00
C MET A 403 -0.27 1.03 13.30
N ILE A 404 -0.49 -0.26 13.52
CA ILE A 404 -0.15 -0.92 14.77
C ILE A 404 0.76 -2.11 14.44
N GLU A 405 2.03 -2.01 14.87
CA GLU A 405 3.02 -3.08 14.73
C GLU A 405 2.88 -4.09 15.87
N GLY A 406 2.98 -5.36 15.56
CA GLY A 406 2.91 -6.49 16.47
C GLY A 406 2.97 -7.79 15.69
N ASP A 407 2.77 -8.95 16.34
CA ASP A 407 2.70 -10.26 15.66
C ASP A 407 1.60 -10.29 14.58
N VAL A 408 0.61 -9.44 14.73
CA VAL A 408 -0.36 -9.11 13.70
C VAL A 408 -0.24 -7.61 13.42
N PHE A 409 0.19 -7.27 12.22
CA PHE A 409 0.20 -5.89 11.74
C PHE A 409 -1.20 -5.44 11.37
N ARG A 410 -1.60 -4.27 11.84
CA ARG A 410 -2.94 -3.71 11.59
C ARG A 410 -2.86 -2.30 11.04
N ILE A 411 -3.74 -2.01 10.08
CA ILE A 411 -4.06 -0.65 9.66
C ILE A 411 -5.54 -0.42 10.00
N VAL A 412 -5.84 0.70 10.64
CA VAL A 412 -7.22 1.13 10.94
C VAL A 412 -7.44 2.48 10.27
N ALA A 413 -8.28 2.52 9.26
CA ALA A 413 -8.67 3.73 8.56
C ALA A 413 -10.14 4.04 8.84
N LYS A 414 -10.45 5.28 9.29
CA LYS A 414 -11.83 5.72 9.43
C LYS A 414 -12.46 5.96 8.06
N THR A 415 -13.75 5.68 7.96
CA THR A 415 -14.53 5.83 6.73
C THR A 415 -15.80 6.63 7.01
N PRO A 416 -16.39 7.25 5.98
CA PRO A 416 -17.73 7.81 6.12
C PRO A 416 -18.71 6.74 6.62
N GLU A 417 -19.62 7.11 7.51
CA GLU A 417 -20.65 6.18 7.96
C GLU A 417 -21.53 5.73 6.79
N PHE A 418 -21.89 4.45 6.77
CA PHE A 418 -22.90 3.97 5.84
C PHE A 418 -24.22 4.68 6.16
N SER A 419 -24.82 5.32 5.16
CA SER A 419 -26.21 5.79 5.28
C SER A 419 -27.07 4.58 5.61
N ALA A 420 -27.69 4.59 6.78
CA ALA A 420 -28.62 3.55 7.19
C ALA A 420 -29.86 3.59 6.26
N THR A 421 -29.79 2.86 5.16
CA THR A 421 -30.99 2.52 4.37
C THR A 421 -31.45 1.16 4.84
N GLY A 422 -32.45 1.13 5.69
CA GLY A 422 -33.21 -0.09 5.99
C GLY A 422 -33.50 -0.33 7.46
N GLU A 423 -34.70 0.08 7.85
CA GLU A 423 -35.58 -0.47 8.89
C GLU A 423 -35.33 -0.12 10.37
N GLY A 424 -36.25 0.68 10.88
CA GLY A 424 -36.90 0.48 12.18
C GLY A 424 -36.36 1.24 13.37
N GLU A 425 -36.58 2.56 13.44
CA GLU A 425 -37.11 3.14 14.68
C GLU A 425 -38.05 4.30 14.33
N VAL A 426 -39.32 4.06 14.67
CA VAL A 426 -40.38 5.03 14.58
C VAL A 426 -40.31 5.93 15.79
N THR A 427 -39.98 7.19 15.62
CA THR A 427 -40.43 8.25 16.52
C THR A 427 -40.91 9.44 15.68
N PRO A 428 -42.10 9.95 15.94
CA PRO A 428 -42.73 10.94 15.08
C PRO A 428 -42.35 12.34 15.51
N HIS A 429 -41.72 13.09 14.61
CA HIS A 429 -41.96 14.53 14.57
C HIS A 429 -41.80 15.06 13.15
N VAL A 430 -42.90 15.54 12.66
CA VAL A 430 -43.15 16.13 11.38
C VAL A 430 -42.45 17.48 11.26
N THR A 431 -41.64 17.66 10.23
CA THR A 431 -41.62 18.90 9.44
C THR A 431 -41.12 18.57 8.03
N PRO A 432 -41.80 19.02 6.98
CA PRO A 432 -41.45 18.64 5.62
C PRO A 432 -40.30 19.53 5.12
N HIS A 433 -39.11 18.97 5.00
CA HIS A 433 -38.09 19.57 4.18
C HIS A 433 -37.81 18.68 2.96
N VAL A 434 -38.05 19.27 1.84
CA VAL A 434 -37.88 18.82 0.48
C VAL A 434 -36.53 18.14 0.30
N THR A 435 -36.56 16.84 0.01
CA THR A 435 -35.41 16.05 -0.43
C THR A 435 -34.95 16.55 -1.79
N PRO A 436 -33.68 16.93 -1.98
CA PRO A 436 -33.15 17.10 -3.33
C PRO A 436 -33.04 15.71 -3.96
N HIS A 437 -33.84 15.45 -4.97
CA HIS A 437 -33.67 14.34 -5.90
C HIS A 437 -32.21 14.39 -6.40
N VAL A 438 -31.42 13.36 -6.06
CA VAL A 438 -30.15 13.08 -6.73
C VAL A 438 -30.51 12.68 -8.15
N THR A 439 -30.45 13.62 -9.05
CA THR A 439 -30.61 13.36 -10.48
C THR A 439 -29.38 12.57 -10.92
N PRO A 440 -29.52 11.38 -11.53
CA PRO A 440 -28.40 10.65 -12.11
C PRO A 440 -27.67 11.57 -13.07
N HIS A 441 -26.36 11.64 -12.94
CA HIS A 441 -25.55 12.54 -13.77
C HIS A 441 -25.58 12.05 -15.22
N VAL A 442 -26.41 12.66 -16.03
CA VAL A 442 -26.63 12.32 -17.43
C VAL A 442 -25.50 12.88 -18.26
N THR A 443 -24.65 12.00 -18.80
CA THR A 443 -23.51 12.42 -19.63
C THR A 443 -23.96 13.17 -20.89
N PRO A 444 -23.12 14.03 -21.48
CA PRO A 444 -23.44 14.73 -22.73
C PRO A 444 -23.81 13.78 -23.88
N HIS A 445 -23.24 12.58 -23.89
CA HIS A 445 -23.51 11.52 -24.88
C HIS A 445 -24.92 10.96 -24.71
N VAL A 446 -25.32 10.65 -23.48
CA VAL A 446 -26.67 10.20 -23.16
C VAL A 446 -27.71 11.28 -23.53
N LYS A 447 -27.43 12.56 -23.18
CA LYS A 447 -28.31 13.69 -23.57
C LYS A 447 -28.54 13.78 -25.08
N LYS A 448 -27.48 13.62 -25.87
CA LYS A 448 -27.56 13.62 -27.34
C LYS A 448 -28.41 12.44 -27.84
N LEU A 449 -28.19 11.24 -27.30
CA LEU A 449 -28.95 10.07 -27.69
C LEU A 449 -30.44 10.21 -27.38
N LEU A 450 -30.80 10.68 -26.19
CA LEU A 450 -32.22 10.88 -25.79
C LEU A 450 -32.96 11.87 -26.69
N LYS A 451 -32.28 12.96 -27.11
CA LYS A 451 -32.88 13.97 -28.00
C LYS A 451 -33.24 13.42 -29.38
N ILE A 452 -32.53 12.42 -29.88
CA ILE A 452 -32.78 11.86 -31.21
C ILE A 452 -33.58 10.55 -31.16
N CYS A 453 -33.72 9.93 -29.99
CA CYS A 453 -34.42 8.65 -29.79
C CYS A 453 -35.93 8.86 -29.61
N GLU A 454 -36.55 9.66 -30.51
CA GLU A 454 -38.00 9.77 -30.59
C GLU A 454 -38.61 8.61 -31.40
N GLY A 455 -39.53 7.85 -30.77
CA GLY A 455 -40.11 6.62 -31.35
C GLY A 455 -39.16 5.42 -31.20
N GLU A 456 -39.36 4.42 -32.08
CA GLU A 456 -38.59 3.19 -32.15
C GLU A 456 -37.55 3.27 -33.26
N LYS A 457 -36.27 3.33 -32.92
CA LYS A 457 -35.15 3.48 -33.88
C LYS A 457 -34.19 2.31 -33.84
N GLY A 458 -33.71 1.91 -35.00
CA GLY A 458 -32.69 0.90 -35.15
C GLY A 458 -31.28 1.44 -34.78
N ARG A 459 -30.37 0.51 -34.50
CA ARG A 459 -28.95 0.89 -34.16
C ARG A 459 -28.31 1.72 -35.26
N ALA A 460 -28.43 1.28 -36.53
CA ALA A 460 -27.81 1.96 -37.65
C ALA A 460 -28.38 3.39 -37.82
N GLU A 461 -29.69 3.55 -37.68
CA GLU A 461 -30.35 4.83 -37.74
C GLU A 461 -29.90 5.81 -36.65
N LEU A 462 -29.76 5.32 -35.42
CA LEU A 462 -29.22 6.13 -34.30
C LEU A 462 -27.76 6.53 -34.49
N GLN A 463 -26.93 5.64 -35.06
CA GLN A 463 -25.53 5.94 -35.37
C GLN A 463 -25.42 6.99 -36.48
N GLU A 464 -26.27 6.89 -37.51
CA GLU A 464 -26.34 7.86 -38.60
C GLU A 464 -26.76 9.24 -38.10
N LEU A 465 -27.81 9.34 -37.30
CA LEU A 465 -28.27 10.58 -36.69
C LEU A 465 -27.24 11.25 -35.75
N LEU A 466 -26.39 10.45 -35.14
CA LEU A 466 -25.28 10.95 -34.28
C LEU A 466 -23.97 11.17 -35.04
N ASN A 467 -23.94 10.81 -36.34
CA ASN A 467 -22.74 10.83 -37.17
C ASN A 467 -21.56 10.01 -36.57
N ILE A 468 -21.89 8.78 -36.07
CA ILE A 468 -20.90 7.91 -35.41
C ILE A 468 -20.72 6.64 -36.26
N LYS A 469 -19.51 6.45 -36.80
CA LYS A 469 -19.17 5.26 -37.60
C LYS A 469 -18.73 4.07 -36.76
N ASP A 470 -18.11 4.30 -35.57
CA ASP A 470 -17.60 3.24 -34.73
C ASP A 470 -18.73 2.62 -33.88
N ARG A 471 -18.98 1.31 -34.14
CA ARG A 471 -20.05 0.52 -33.46
C ARG A 471 -19.72 0.27 -31.98
N LYS A 472 -18.45 0.08 -31.64
CA LYS A 472 -18.00 -0.19 -30.26
C LYS A 472 -18.16 1.07 -29.42
N TYR A 473 -17.65 2.18 -29.91
CA TYR A 473 -17.79 3.48 -29.26
C TYR A 473 -19.25 3.89 -29.05
N PHE A 474 -20.09 3.72 -30.07
CA PHE A 474 -21.54 4.00 -29.95
C PHE A 474 -22.19 3.16 -28.84
N ARG A 475 -21.86 1.86 -28.76
CA ARG A 475 -22.38 0.98 -27.71
C ARG A 475 -21.94 1.41 -26.33
N GLU A 476 -20.63 1.62 -26.15
CA GLU A 476 -20.02 1.86 -24.83
C GLU A 476 -20.28 3.28 -24.29
N SER A 477 -20.33 4.29 -25.17
CA SER A 477 -20.49 5.69 -24.75
C SER A 477 -21.93 6.20 -24.77
N TYR A 478 -22.81 5.59 -25.55
CA TYR A 478 -24.20 6.06 -25.74
C TYR A 478 -25.23 5.05 -25.26
N LEU A 479 -25.21 3.81 -25.77
CA LEU A 479 -26.26 2.83 -25.46
C LEU A 479 -26.15 2.29 -24.04
N THR A 480 -24.99 1.74 -23.65
CA THR A 480 -24.79 1.10 -22.34
C THR A 480 -25.12 2.06 -21.18
N PRO A 481 -24.60 3.30 -21.14
CA PRO A 481 -24.95 4.23 -20.06
C PRO A 481 -26.42 4.62 -20.05
N SER A 482 -27.07 4.67 -21.21
CA SER A 482 -28.52 4.98 -21.31
C SER A 482 -29.40 3.86 -20.79
N PHE A 483 -28.97 2.59 -20.95
CA PHE A 483 -29.63 1.42 -20.36
C PHE A 483 -29.42 1.38 -18.84
N GLU A 484 -28.18 1.59 -18.35
CA GLU A 484 -27.86 1.56 -16.92
C GLU A 484 -28.66 2.59 -16.11
N ILE A 485 -28.89 3.77 -16.70
CA ILE A 485 -29.73 4.81 -16.08
C ILE A 485 -31.24 4.49 -16.25
N GLY A 486 -31.60 3.54 -17.15
CA GLY A 486 -32.96 3.13 -17.43
C GLY A 486 -33.72 4.15 -18.25
N PHE A 487 -33.08 4.90 -19.15
CA PHE A 487 -33.72 5.90 -20.01
C PHE A 487 -34.16 5.37 -21.37
N ILE A 488 -33.53 4.28 -21.82
CA ILE A 488 -33.90 3.58 -23.04
C ILE A 488 -34.14 2.09 -22.75
N GLU A 489 -34.94 1.46 -23.58
CA GLU A 489 -35.19 0.02 -23.53
C GLU A 489 -35.13 -0.61 -24.91
N MET A 490 -34.92 -1.92 -24.95
CA MET A 490 -34.90 -2.73 -26.15
C MET A 490 -36.34 -3.17 -26.49
N THR A 491 -36.72 -3.16 -27.76
CA THR A 491 -38.05 -3.66 -28.18
C THR A 491 -38.13 -5.18 -28.18
N ILE A 492 -36.97 -5.87 -28.28
CA ILE A 492 -36.89 -7.35 -28.25
C ILE A 492 -35.78 -7.72 -27.24
N PRO A 493 -36.04 -7.64 -25.91
CA PRO A 493 -35.02 -7.88 -24.90
C PRO A 493 -34.51 -9.32 -24.90
N ASP A 494 -35.35 -10.30 -25.23
CA ASP A 494 -34.97 -11.74 -25.26
C ASP A 494 -34.01 -12.10 -26.41
N LYS A 495 -33.86 -11.23 -27.40
CA LYS A 495 -32.95 -11.40 -28.54
C LYS A 495 -32.17 -10.12 -28.83
N PRO A 496 -31.22 -9.74 -27.97
CA PRO A 496 -30.49 -8.46 -28.07
C PRO A 496 -29.70 -8.26 -29.36
N GLN A 497 -29.33 -9.36 -30.04
CA GLN A 497 -28.57 -9.34 -31.29
C GLN A 497 -29.46 -9.46 -32.55
N SER A 498 -30.75 -9.43 -32.39
CA SER A 498 -31.69 -9.48 -33.54
C SER A 498 -31.43 -8.32 -34.49
N ARG A 499 -31.48 -8.59 -35.81
CA ARG A 499 -31.43 -7.54 -36.85
C ARG A 499 -32.64 -6.59 -36.80
N LEU A 500 -33.73 -7.03 -36.17
CA LEU A 500 -34.99 -6.27 -36.01
C LEU A 500 -35.00 -5.50 -34.67
N GLN A 501 -33.93 -5.58 -33.87
CA GLN A 501 -33.82 -4.89 -32.58
C GLN A 501 -33.88 -3.38 -32.77
N LYS A 502 -34.84 -2.73 -32.09
CA LYS A 502 -34.98 -1.28 -32.00
C LYS A 502 -34.86 -0.82 -30.54
N TYR A 503 -34.65 0.46 -30.37
CA TYR A 503 -34.51 1.13 -29.09
C TYR A 503 -35.53 2.24 -28.96
N ARG A 504 -36.13 2.39 -27.78
CA ARG A 504 -37.08 3.46 -27.47
C ARG A 504 -36.87 4.04 -26.08
N LEU A 505 -37.38 5.26 -25.87
CA LEU A 505 -37.35 5.89 -24.56
C LEU A 505 -38.32 5.20 -23.60
N THR A 506 -37.86 4.94 -22.38
CA THR A 506 -38.72 4.54 -21.25
C THR A 506 -39.56 5.71 -20.76
N ALA A 507 -40.57 5.45 -19.91
CA ALA A 507 -41.31 6.52 -19.23
C ALA A 507 -40.39 7.48 -18.46
N LYS A 508 -39.33 6.95 -17.82
CA LYS A 508 -38.32 7.70 -17.11
C LYS A 508 -37.45 8.58 -18.04
N GLY A 509 -37.09 8.05 -19.22
CA GLY A 509 -36.34 8.78 -20.23
C GLY A 509 -37.12 9.94 -20.82
N LYS A 510 -38.44 9.73 -21.13
CA LYS A 510 -39.35 10.77 -21.60
C LYS A 510 -39.53 11.88 -20.58
N ALA A 511 -39.85 11.53 -19.33
CA ALA A 511 -40.01 12.52 -18.24
C ALA A 511 -38.74 13.36 -18.01
N TRP A 512 -37.56 12.73 -18.14
CA TRP A 512 -36.30 13.47 -18.04
C TRP A 512 -36.10 14.42 -19.23
N LEU A 513 -36.40 14.01 -20.43
CA LEU A 513 -36.28 14.82 -21.63
C LEU A 513 -37.22 16.04 -21.57
N ASP A 514 -38.49 15.85 -21.16
CA ASP A 514 -39.45 16.92 -21.01
C ASP A 514 -39.03 17.95 -19.96
N LYS A 515 -38.53 17.50 -18.80
CA LYS A 515 -38.05 18.38 -17.73
C LYS A 515 -36.81 19.20 -18.13
N ASN A 516 -36.05 18.77 -19.13
CA ASN A 516 -34.83 19.43 -19.60
C ASN A 516 -34.94 20.06 -20.99
N ARG A 517 -36.14 20.09 -21.59
CA ARG A 517 -36.42 20.79 -22.86
C ARG A 517 -36.37 22.31 -22.71
N ASP A 518 -36.76 22.83 -21.55
CA ASP A 518 -36.88 24.28 -21.30
C ASP A 518 -35.63 24.97 -20.75
N LYS A 519 -34.51 24.23 -20.54
CA LYS A 519 -33.24 24.81 -20.04
C LYS A 519 -32.23 25.18 -21.14
N GLY A 520 -32.70 25.30 -22.38
CA GLY A 520 -31.85 25.59 -23.54
C GLY A 520 -32.37 26.74 -24.42
N LYS A 521 -32.91 27.80 -23.82
CA LYS A 521 -33.08 29.11 -24.46
C LYS A 521 -32.31 30.19 -23.72
#